data_13ea9fe922a67d4bcae3bd5ff1b2bdd8
#
_entry.id   13ea9fe922a67d4bcae3bd5ff1b2bdd8
#
_cell.length_a   1.000
_cell.length_b   1.000
_cell.length_c   1.000
_cell.angle_alpha   90.00
_cell.angle_beta   90.00
_cell.angle_gamma   90.00
#
_symmetry.space_group_name_H-M   'P 1'
#
loop_
_entity.id
_entity.type
_entity.pdbx_description
1 polymer ?
#
loop_
_entity_poly.entity_id
_entity_poly.type
_entity_poly.pdbx_seq_one_letter_code
_entity_poly.pdbx_strand_id
1 'polypeptide(L)'
;MFRTSASTLDHRGAMGVLSVSGRAARTGVVLVAALVCLLTAVHVGFIATRFFTSSPSPTFSFEGKDHPERWDIPELPLVRMQLEETTHYQTDGDMAKQEWDSIFPQHHDGFIFLGPNKRPFGLSMFHQASCFLAPPIFRQGIKPTKHIQHCFNYIRQMILCRSDIRLEPIDPTHGAKAVDAAQLHTCRDWSRVYELLEG
;
A
#
# COMPACT_ATOMS: atom_id res chain seq x y z
N MET A 1 -62.40 9.01 -70.51
CA MET A 1 -61.57 10.10 -71.04
C MET A 1 -60.98 10.89 -69.86
N PHE A 2 -59.93 10.46 -69.28
CA PHE A 2 -59.16 11.22 -68.29
C PHE A 2 -57.66 10.94 -68.50
N ARG A 3 -56.97 12.01 -68.85
CA ARG A 3 -55.49 12.04 -69.03
C ARG A 3 -54.83 12.24 -67.67
N THR A 4 -53.94 11.34 -67.27
CA THR A 4 -53.09 11.54 -66.11
C THR A 4 -51.69 11.90 -66.61
N SER A 5 -51.27 13.11 -66.30
CA SER A 5 -49.88 13.58 -66.48
C SER A 5 -49.04 13.05 -65.33
N ALA A 6 -48.02 12.30 -65.64
CA ALA A 6 -46.94 11.90 -64.69
C ALA A 6 -45.82 12.97 -64.74
N SER A 7 -45.64 13.69 -63.62
CA SER A 7 -44.47 14.52 -63.37
C SER A 7 -43.32 13.71 -62.79
N THR A 8 -42.28 13.52 -63.51
CA THR A 8 -41.00 12.97 -63.05
C THR A 8 -40.24 14.03 -62.23
N LEU A 9 -40.10 13.79 -60.91
CA LEU A 9 -39.22 14.54 -60.03
C LEU A 9 -37.79 14.03 -60.22
N ASP A 10 -36.96 14.85 -60.82
CA ASP A 10 -35.53 14.62 -60.92
C ASP A 10 -34.85 15.02 -59.61
N HIS A 11 -34.54 14.03 -58.76
CA HIS A 11 -33.72 14.20 -57.58
C HIS A 11 -32.24 13.94 -57.93
N ARG A 12 -31.59 14.88 -58.55
CA ARG A 12 -30.15 14.95 -58.60
C ARG A 12 -29.61 15.63 -57.34
N GLY A 13 -29.56 14.86 -56.22
CA GLY A 13 -28.76 15.23 -55.06
C GLY A 13 -27.25 15.09 -55.41
N ALA A 14 -26.64 16.20 -55.70
CA ALA A 14 -25.17 16.22 -55.85
C ALA A 14 -24.51 15.97 -54.50
N MET A 15 -24.13 14.70 -54.23
CA MET A 15 -23.17 14.40 -53.18
C MET A 15 -21.79 14.91 -53.64
N GLY A 16 -21.43 16.09 -53.16
CA GLY A 16 -20.08 16.62 -53.30
C GLY A 16 -19.07 15.73 -52.59
N VAL A 17 -18.50 14.79 -53.30
CA VAL A 17 -17.33 14.07 -52.85
C VAL A 17 -16.18 15.08 -52.79
N LEU A 18 -15.84 15.49 -51.54
CA LEU A 18 -14.63 16.27 -51.31
C LEU A 18 -13.43 15.43 -51.74
N SER A 19 -12.97 15.62 -52.96
CA SER A 19 -11.74 15.07 -53.51
C SER A 19 -10.56 15.72 -52.79
N VAL A 20 -10.19 15.14 -51.64
CA VAL A 20 -8.93 15.52 -51.00
C VAL A 20 -7.79 15.14 -51.95
N SER A 21 -7.07 16.15 -52.45
CA SER A 21 -5.90 15.94 -53.32
C SER A 21 -4.97 14.88 -52.68
N GLY A 22 -4.62 13.83 -53.41
CA GLY A 22 -3.77 12.74 -52.89
C GLY A 22 -2.43 13.22 -52.33
N ARG A 23 -1.98 14.43 -52.66
CA ARG A 23 -0.81 15.09 -52.06
C ARG A 23 -1.11 15.55 -50.63
N ALA A 24 -2.23 16.18 -50.38
CA ALA A 24 -2.61 16.64 -49.02
C ALA A 24 -2.81 15.48 -48.07
N ALA A 25 -3.43 14.36 -48.53
CA ALA A 25 -3.58 13.14 -47.73
C ALA A 25 -2.22 12.52 -47.37
N ARG A 26 -1.29 12.43 -48.32
CA ARG A 26 0.07 11.92 -48.07
C ARG A 26 0.85 12.81 -47.09
N THR A 27 0.77 14.13 -47.21
CA THR A 27 1.41 15.06 -46.27
C THR A 27 0.85 14.91 -44.91
N GLY A 28 -0.47 14.76 -44.74
CA GLY A 28 -1.12 14.50 -43.44
C GLY A 28 -0.64 13.19 -42.77
N VAL A 29 -0.56 12.11 -43.54
CA VAL A 29 -0.03 10.81 -43.02
C VAL A 29 1.42 10.94 -42.56
N VAL A 30 2.27 11.62 -43.37
CA VAL A 30 3.67 11.81 -42.97
C VAL A 30 3.81 12.65 -41.71
N LEU A 31 3.02 13.71 -41.55
CA LEU A 31 3.04 14.53 -40.35
C LEU A 31 2.57 13.76 -39.09
N VAL A 32 1.51 12.95 -39.20
CA VAL A 32 1.05 12.11 -38.12
C VAL A 32 2.10 11.05 -37.74
N ALA A 33 2.70 10.39 -38.73
CA ALA A 33 3.78 9.43 -38.49
C ALA A 33 4.98 10.08 -37.79
N ALA A 34 5.41 11.26 -38.24
CA ALA A 34 6.50 12.01 -37.63
C ALA A 34 6.18 12.40 -36.17
N LEU A 35 4.94 12.81 -35.87
CA LEU A 35 4.49 13.13 -34.53
C LEU A 35 4.50 11.90 -33.63
N VAL A 36 4.01 10.76 -34.11
CA VAL A 36 4.03 9.50 -33.37
C VAL A 36 5.46 9.07 -33.09
N CYS A 37 6.36 9.14 -34.05
CA CYS A 37 7.78 8.83 -33.86
C CYS A 37 8.43 9.75 -32.82
N LEU A 38 8.11 11.05 -32.85
CA LEU A 38 8.64 12.00 -31.87
C LEU A 38 8.15 11.68 -30.46
N LEU A 39 6.84 11.44 -30.30
CA LEU A 39 6.25 11.10 -29.01
C LEU A 39 6.81 9.78 -28.44
N THR A 40 7.00 8.77 -29.28
CA THR A 40 7.63 7.52 -28.88
C THR A 40 9.09 7.70 -28.47
N ALA A 41 9.86 8.49 -29.23
CA ALA A 41 11.24 8.79 -28.87
C ALA A 41 11.37 9.54 -27.54
N VAL A 42 10.48 10.52 -27.28
CA VAL A 42 10.42 11.23 -26.01
C VAL A 42 10.06 10.28 -24.88
N HIS A 43 9.09 9.39 -25.10
CA HIS A 43 8.68 8.39 -24.09
C HIS A 43 9.79 7.41 -23.76
N VAL A 44 10.44 6.87 -24.77
CA VAL A 44 11.60 5.97 -24.61
C VAL A 44 12.75 6.70 -23.92
N GLY A 45 13.05 7.94 -24.30
CA GLY A 45 14.04 8.77 -23.65
C GLY A 45 13.72 9.01 -22.17
N PHE A 46 12.47 9.32 -21.85
CA PHE A 46 12.02 9.49 -20.47
C PHE A 46 12.16 8.20 -19.63
N ILE A 47 11.75 7.07 -20.20
CA ILE A 47 11.91 5.76 -19.54
C ILE A 47 13.41 5.46 -19.36
N ALA A 48 14.22 5.63 -20.37
CA ALA A 48 15.66 5.41 -20.30
C ALA A 48 16.31 6.29 -19.22
N THR A 49 15.99 7.58 -19.15
CA THR A 49 16.52 8.45 -18.09
C THR A 49 16.13 7.95 -16.69
N ARG A 50 14.90 7.46 -16.50
CA ARG A 50 14.48 6.87 -15.23
C ARG A 50 15.30 5.63 -14.83
N PHE A 51 15.63 4.76 -15.80
CA PHE A 51 16.48 3.59 -15.55
C PHE A 51 17.95 3.96 -15.27
N PHE A 52 18.49 4.95 -15.98
CA PHE A 52 19.90 5.34 -15.82
C PHE A 52 20.15 6.33 -14.68
N THR A 53 19.12 7.04 -14.19
CA THR A 53 19.22 7.97 -13.06
C THR A 53 18.71 7.36 -11.76
N SER A 54 18.52 6.04 -11.70
CA SER A 54 18.27 5.35 -10.43
C SER A 54 19.48 5.64 -9.53
N SER A 55 19.31 6.54 -8.57
CA SER A 55 20.32 6.75 -7.54
C SER A 55 20.61 5.41 -6.86
N PRO A 56 21.87 5.08 -6.59
CA PRO A 56 22.17 3.89 -5.81
C PRO A 56 21.38 3.96 -4.51
N SER A 57 20.79 2.84 -4.12
CA SER A 57 20.07 2.75 -2.84
C SER A 57 21.00 3.23 -1.74
N PRO A 58 20.53 4.06 -0.80
CA PRO A 58 21.38 4.53 0.29
C PRO A 58 21.94 3.32 1.04
N THR A 59 23.25 3.28 1.22
CA THR A 59 23.91 2.26 2.03
C THR A 59 23.86 2.72 3.47
N PHE A 60 23.29 1.91 4.35
CA PHE A 60 23.21 2.17 5.79
C PHE A 60 24.26 1.35 6.53
N SER A 61 24.85 1.93 7.57
CA SER A 61 25.75 1.22 8.47
C SER A 61 25.01 0.34 9.49
N PHE A 62 23.74 0.65 9.73
CA PHE A 62 22.90 0.08 10.78
C PHE A 62 23.42 0.34 12.20
N GLU A 63 24.24 1.38 12.38
CA GLU A 63 24.75 1.81 13.68
C GLU A 63 24.03 3.11 14.12
N GLY A 64 23.79 3.25 15.43
CA GLY A 64 23.12 4.40 15.97
C GLY A 64 21.78 4.68 15.28
N LYS A 65 21.64 5.86 14.66
CA LYS A 65 20.45 6.28 13.91
C LYS A 65 20.58 6.08 12.40
N ASP A 66 21.68 5.50 11.93
CA ASP A 66 21.92 5.28 10.50
C ASP A 66 21.33 3.93 10.05
N HIS A 67 20.02 3.91 9.91
CA HIS A 67 19.25 2.78 9.38
C HIS A 67 18.05 3.29 8.58
N PRO A 68 17.50 2.50 7.65
CA PRO A 68 16.27 2.88 6.96
C PRO A 68 15.10 2.96 7.95
N GLU A 69 14.14 3.85 7.66
CA GLU A 69 12.92 3.97 8.47
C GLU A 69 12.07 2.70 8.42
N ARG A 70 12.08 2.03 7.29
CA ARG A 70 11.29 0.81 7.02
C ARG A 70 12.20 -0.30 6.54
N TRP A 71 11.80 -1.52 6.84
CA TRP A 71 12.49 -2.70 6.33
C TRP A 71 12.46 -2.70 4.79
N ASP A 72 13.63 -2.80 4.18
CA ASP A 72 13.81 -2.79 2.72
C ASP A 72 13.48 -4.18 2.15
N ILE A 73 12.21 -4.39 1.89
CA ILE A 73 11.66 -5.59 1.25
C ILE A 73 10.83 -5.16 0.03
N PRO A 74 10.62 -6.07 -0.94
CA PRO A 74 9.70 -5.82 -2.04
C PRO A 74 8.34 -5.33 -1.56
N GLU A 75 7.68 -4.49 -2.36
CA GLU A 75 6.35 -4.00 -2.05
C GLU A 75 5.40 -5.16 -1.74
N LEU A 76 4.75 -5.09 -0.58
CA LEU A 76 3.80 -6.11 -0.18
C LEU A 76 2.55 -6.03 -1.05
N PRO A 77 2.12 -7.15 -1.67
CA PRO A 77 0.94 -7.14 -2.50
C PRO A 77 -0.32 -6.82 -1.67
N LEU A 78 -1.25 -6.11 -2.29
CA LEU A 78 -2.55 -5.86 -1.67
C LEU A 78 -3.37 -7.16 -1.65
N VAL A 79 -3.88 -7.49 -0.47
CA VAL A 79 -4.81 -8.60 -0.27
C VAL A 79 -6.12 -8.09 0.31
N ARG A 80 -7.21 -8.78 0.02
CA ARG A 80 -8.49 -8.52 0.69
C ARG A 80 -8.56 -9.38 1.94
N MET A 81 -8.81 -8.75 3.08
CA MET A 81 -9.01 -9.44 4.35
C MET A 81 -10.41 -9.11 4.85
N GLN A 82 -11.20 -10.15 5.07
CA GLN A 82 -12.49 -10.03 5.74
C GLN A 82 -12.26 -9.96 7.24
N LEU A 83 -12.68 -8.87 7.87
CA LEU A 83 -12.72 -8.77 9.32
C LEU A 83 -13.95 -9.55 9.81
N GLU A 84 -13.77 -10.36 10.84
CA GLU A 84 -14.83 -11.22 11.35
C GLU A 84 -14.83 -11.30 12.88
N GLU A 85 -15.98 -11.57 13.43
CA GLU A 85 -16.11 -12.03 14.81
C GLU A 85 -15.70 -13.51 14.86
N THR A 86 -14.64 -13.81 15.61
CA THR A 86 -14.14 -15.18 15.71
C THR A 86 -14.27 -15.70 17.15
N THR A 87 -14.41 -17.01 17.27
CA THR A 87 -14.29 -17.74 18.54
C THR A 87 -12.84 -18.03 18.92
N HIS A 88 -11.90 -17.74 18.01
CA HIS A 88 -10.47 -17.81 18.27
C HIS A 88 -9.96 -16.50 18.91
N TYR A 89 -8.73 -16.52 19.38
CA TYR A 89 -8.07 -15.36 20.02
C TYR A 89 -8.89 -14.83 21.21
N GLN A 90 -9.43 -15.76 22.01
CA GLN A 90 -10.12 -15.40 23.23
C GLN A 90 -9.15 -14.74 24.23
N THR A 91 -9.67 -14.02 25.20
CA THR A 91 -8.90 -13.35 26.24
C THR A 91 -8.73 -14.21 27.49
N ASP A 92 -9.40 -15.37 27.53
CA ASP A 92 -9.27 -16.40 28.55
C ASP A 92 -9.48 -17.80 27.93
N GLY A 93 -9.12 -18.84 28.70
CA GLY A 93 -9.23 -20.23 28.28
C GLY A 93 -7.90 -20.87 27.91
N ASP A 94 -7.88 -22.19 27.83
CA ASP A 94 -6.67 -23.01 27.71
C ASP A 94 -5.94 -22.77 26.37
N MET A 95 -6.68 -22.48 25.30
CA MET A 95 -6.13 -22.24 23.97
C MET A 95 -5.74 -20.78 23.70
N ALA A 96 -6.25 -19.84 24.51
CA ALA A 96 -6.09 -18.42 24.28
C ALA A 96 -4.62 -18.02 24.14
N LYS A 97 -3.78 -18.42 25.07
CA LYS A 97 -2.34 -18.10 25.02
C LYS A 97 -1.68 -18.63 23.75
N GLN A 98 -1.95 -19.85 23.37
CA GLN A 98 -1.35 -20.47 22.19
C GLN A 98 -1.79 -19.77 20.89
N GLU A 99 -3.07 -19.40 20.79
CA GLU A 99 -3.59 -18.66 19.64
C GLU A 99 -2.95 -17.27 19.53
N TRP A 100 -2.82 -16.53 20.61
CA TRP A 100 -2.14 -15.23 20.62
C TRP A 100 -0.65 -15.35 20.34
N ASP A 101 0.05 -16.34 20.89
CA ASP A 101 1.46 -16.58 20.61
C ASP A 101 1.69 -16.90 19.13
N SER A 102 0.72 -17.49 18.44
CA SER A 102 0.80 -17.81 17.01
C SER A 102 0.86 -16.59 16.08
N ILE A 103 0.56 -15.40 16.56
CA ILE A 103 0.72 -14.14 15.79
C ILE A 103 2.19 -13.84 15.56
N PHE A 104 3.06 -14.24 16.49
CA PHE A 104 4.48 -13.99 16.39
C PHE A 104 5.17 -15.09 15.58
N PRO A 105 6.14 -14.73 14.71
CA PRO A 105 6.98 -15.71 14.07
C PRO A 105 7.65 -16.60 15.11
N GLN A 106 7.72 -17.90 14.86
CA GLN A 106 8.35 -18.87 15.77
C GLN A 106 9.84 -18.60 16.01
N HIS A 107 10.48 -17.94 15.04
CA HIS A 107 11.88 -17.55 15.14
C HIS A 107 11.98 -16.06 15.48
N HIS A 108 12.76 -15.73 16.51
CA HIS A 108 13.12 -14.36 16.88
C HIS A 108 11.98 -13.46 17.36
N ASP A 109 10.80 -13.99 17.67
CA ASP A 109 9.66 -13.24 18.26
C ASP A 109 9.31 -11.91 17.52
N GLY A 110 9.48 -11.88 16.21
CA GLY A 110 9.22 -10.68 15.41
C GLY A 110 10.39 -9.69 15.34
N PHE A 111 11.57 -10.06 15.83
CA PHE A 111 12.80 -9.30 15.62
C PHE A 111 13.50 -9.72 14.33
N ILE A 112 14.15 -8.76 13.66
CA ILE A 112 15.03 -9.01 12.51
C ILE A 112 16.42 -8.49 12.82
N PHE A 113 17.43 -9.06 12.16
CA PHE A 113 18.83 -8.73 12.41
C PHE A 113 19.45 -8.18 11.13
N LEU A 114 19.79 -6.88 11.13
CA LEU A 114 20.23 -6.16 9.95
C LEU A 114 21.67 -5.64 10.10
N GLY A 115 22.27 -5.35 8.96
CA GLY A 115 23.63 -4.84 8.87
C GLY A 115 24.73 -5.88 9.14
N PRO A 116 26.01 -5.46 8.99
CA PRO A 116 27.16 -6.37 9.15
C PRO A 116 27.27 -6.95 10.56
N ASN A 117 26.86 -6.18 11.56
CA ASN A 117 26.94 -6.56 12.97
C ASN A 117 25.67 -7.28 13.48
N LYS A 118 24.74 -7.65 12.57
CA LYS A 118 23.50 -8.34 12.95
C LYS A 118 22.72 -7.59 14.05
N ARG A 119 22.64 -6.27 13.97
CA ARG A 119 21.91 -5.47 14.95
C ARG A 119 20.42 -5.85 14.96
N PRO A 120 19.82 -6.10 16.13
CA PRO A 120 18.40 -6.42 16.25
C PRO A 120 17.52 -5.16 16.05
N PHE A 121 16.42 -5.34 15.32
CA PHE A 121 15.34 -4.38 15.18
C PHE A 121 14.01 -5.07 15.41
N GLY A 122 13.11 -4.43 16.15
CA GLY A 122 11.69 -4.82 16.19
C GLY A 122 10.98 -4.36 14.92
N LEU A 123 10.05 -5.15 14.43
CA LEU A 123 9.08 -4.67 13.43
C LEU A 123 7.88 -4.09 14.15
N SER A 124 7.48 -2.88 13.75
CA SER A 124 6.41 -2.12 14.43
C SER A 124 5.11 -2.90 14.58
N MET A 125 4.72 -3.69 13.57
CA MET A 125 3.52 -4.51 13.66
C MET A 125 3.57 -5.54 14.81
N PHE A 126 4.72 -6.16 15.07
CA PHE A 126 4.88 -7.12 16.18
C PHE A 126 5.03 -6.42 17.52
N HIS A 127 5.68 -5.25 17.55
CA HIS A 127 5.73 -4.43 18.74
C HIS A 127 4.33 -3.95 19.16
N GLN A 128 3.53 -3.45 18.23
CA GLN A 128 2.13 -3.10 18.49
C GLN A 128 1.33 -4.30 19.02
N ALA A 129 1.49 -5.47 18.41
CA ALA A 129 0.83 -6.69 18.88
C ALA A 129 1.29 -7.08 20.30
N SER A 130 2.59 -7.00 20.62
CA SER A 130 3.11 -7.34 21.94
C SER A 130 2.66 -6.36 23.03
N CYS A 131 2.65 -5.05 22.75
CA CYS A 131 2.13 -4.04 23.67
C CYS A 131 0.64 -4.27 23.97
N PHE A 132 -0.09 -4.73 22.98
CA PHE A 132 -1.50 -5.03 23.11
C PHE A 132 -1.77 -6.28 23.99
N LEU A 133 -0.87 -7.27 23.95
CA LEU A 133 -0.95 -8.49 24.75
C LEU A 133 -0.40 -8.36 26.18
N ALA A 134 0.32 -7.27 26.48
CA ALA A 134 0.93 -7.02 27.78
C ALA A 134 -0.01 -6.51 28.90
N PRO A 135 -1.29 -6.12 28.68
CA PRO A 135 -2.13 -5.58 29.73
C PRO A 135 -2.32 -6.55 30.88
N PRO A 136 -2.50 -6.03 32.11
CA PRO A 136 -2.77 -6.82 33.31
C PRO A 136 -3.99 -7.72 33.23
N ILE A 137 -4.87 -7.51 32.26
CA ILE A 137 -6.08 -8.30 32.01
C ILE A 137 -5.77 -9.80 31.90
N PHE A 138 -4.68 -10.17 31.20
CA PHE A 138 -4.24 -11.55 31.06
C PHE A 138 -3.55 -12.11 32.32
N ARG A 139 -3.07 -11.22 33.21
CA ARG A 139 -2.31 -11.62 34.40
C ARG A 139 -3.13 -11.68 35.69
N GLN A 140 -4.27 -10.99 35.75
CA GLN A 140 -5.03 -10.78 37.01
C GLN A 140 -6.26 -11.68 37.16
N GLY A 141 -6.50 -12.62 36.25
CA GLY A 141 -7.66 -13.51 36.32
C GLY A 141 -9.01 -12.79 36.18
N ILE A 142 -9.01 -11.56 35.70
CA ILE A 142 -10.24 -10.81 35.41
C ILE A 142 -10.86 -11.40 34.15
N LYS A 143 -12.07 -11.95 34.27
CA LYS A 143 -12.79 -12.49 33.14
C LYS A 143 -13.23 -11.34 32.21
N PRO A 144 -12.73 -11.28 30.98
CA PRO A 144 -13.07 -10.20 30.06
C PRO A 144 -14.54 -10.28 29.64
N THR A 145 -15.11 -9.11 29.35
CA THR A 145 -16.46 -9.04 28.80
C THR A 145 -16.42 -9.39 27.29
N LYS A 146 -17.56 -9.76 26.71
CA LYS A 146 -17.69 -9.96 25.26
C LYS A 146 -17.26 -8.73 24.46
N HIS A 147 -17.50 -7.54 24.99
CA HIS A 147 -17.07 -6.28 24.33
C HIS A 147 -15.54 -6.16 24.29
N ILE A 148 -14.86 -6.49 25.39
CA ILE A 148 -13.38 -6.50 25.41
C ILE A 148 -12.85 -7.49 24.39
N GLN A 149 -13.38 -8.70 24.33
CA GLN A 149 -13.00 -9.72 23.36
C GLN A 149 -13.18 -9.21 21.92
N HIS A 150 -14.32 -8.60 21.60
CA HIS A 150 -14.59 -7.98 20.31
C HIS A 150 -13.52 -6.91 19.96
N CYS A 151 -13.24 -5.97 20.88
CA CYS A 151 -12.25 -4.92 20.66
C CYS A 151 -10.85 -5.48 20.40
N PHE A 152 -10.42 -6.48 21.16
CA PHE A 152 -9.13 -7.13 20.98
C PHE A 152 -9.03 -7.81 19.62
N ASN A 153 -10.04 -8.54 19.23
CA ASN A 153 -10.09 -9.19 17.93
C ASN A 153 -10.05 -8.17 16.76
N TYR A 154 -10.81 -7.08 16.89
CA TYR A 154 -10.80 -6.01 15.89
C TYR A 154 -9.40 -5.37 15.74
N ILE A 155 -8.77 -4.96 16.86
CA ILE A 155 -7.45 -4.31 16.83
C ILE A 155 -6.38 -5.25 16.27
N ARG A 156 -6.38 -6.53 16.66
CA ARG A 156 -5.49 -7.55 16.09
C ARG A 156 -5.58 -7.58 14.56
N GLN A 157 -6.80 -7.66 14.04
CA GLN A 157 -7.03 -7.69 12.59
C GLN A 157 -6.58 -6.40 11.91
N MET A 158 -6.77 -5.24 12.54
CA MET A 158 -6.31 -3.95 12.01
C MET A 158 -4.79 -3.83 11.99
N ILE A 159 -4.09 -4.31 13.00
CA ILE A 159 -2.61 -4.36 13.02
C ILE A 159 -2.10 -5.21 11.86
N LEU A 160 -2.65 -6.42 11.69
CA LEU A 160 -2.28 -7.30 10.59
C LEU A 160 -2.60 -6.69 9.21
N CYS A 161 -3.77 -6.05 9.07
CA CYS A 161 -4.17 -5.38 7.84
C CYS A 161 -3.23 -4.24 7.46
N ARG A 162 -2.73 -3.49 8.44
CA ARG A 162 -1.78 -2.39 8.21
C ARG A 162 -0.38 -2.87 7.91
N SER A 163 0.03 -4.03 8.47
CA SER A 163 1.36 -4.65 8.25
C SER A 163 2.49 -3.63 8.33
N ASP A 164 2.56 -2.88 9.42
CA ASP A 164 3.57 -1.83 9.56
C ASP A 164 4.96 -2.45 9.74
N ILE A 165 5.80 -2.27 8.74
CA ILE A 165 7.18 -2.81 8.66
C ILE A 165 8.25 -1.79 9.06
N ARG A 166 7.89 -0.78 9.83
CA ARG A 166 8.84 0.20 10.39
C ARG A 166 9.84 -0.53 11.29
N LEU A 167 11.10 -0.11 11.18
CA LEU A 167 12.18 -0.60 12.02
C LEU A 167 12.27 0.21 13.32
N GLU A 168 12.23 -0.49 14.42
CA GLU A 168 12.32 0.09 15.76
C GLU A 168 13.58 -0.49 16.44
N PRO A 169 14.61 0.33 16.67
CA PRO A 169 15.85 -0.12 17.30
C PRO A 169 15.60 -0.67 18.70
N ILE A 170 16.42 -1.61 19.12
CA ILE A 170 16.41 -2.08 20.50
C ILE A 170 17.20 -1.11 21.38
N ASP A 171 16.61 -0.70 22.49
CA ASP A 171 17.28 0.03 23.56
C ASP A 171 17.67 -0.93 24.69
N PRO A 172 18.92 -1.38 24.72
CA PRO A 172 19.38 -2.35 25.73
C PRO A 172 19.39 -1.80 27.16
N THR A 173 19.31 -0.47 27.33
CA THR A 173 19.28 0.14 28.69
C THR A 173 17.98 -0.16 29.41
N HIS A 174 16.90 -0.45 28.66
CA HIS A 174 15.58 -0.79 29.20
C HIS A 174 15.29 -2.30 29.17
N GLY A 175 16.24 -3.11 28.68
CA GLY A 175 16.13 -4.57 28.63
C GLY A 175 16.48 -5.15 27.25
N ALA A 176 16.84 -6.42 27.22
CA ALA A 176 17.35 -7.09 26.02
C ALA A 176 16.39 -7.11 24.82
N LYS A 177 15.09 -6.94 25.07
CA LYS A 177 14.04 -6.89 24.03
C LYS A 177 13.23 -5.59 24.10
N ALA A 178 13.73 -4.56 24.79
CA ALA A 178 13.06 -3.28 24.89
C ALA A 178 13.25 -2.51 23.58
N VAL A 179 12.15 -2.27 22.89
CA VAL A 179 12.12 -1.49 21.65
C VAL A 179 12.12 -0.01 22.01
N ASP A 180 12.98 0.78 21.37
CA ASP A 180 12.93 2.24 21.46
C ASP A 180 11.75 2.76 20.62
N ALA A 181 10.66 3.09 21.30
CA ALA A 181 9.46 3.66 20.68
C ALA A 181 9.56 5.17 20.46
N ALA A 182 10.60 5.84 21.00
CA ALA A 182 10.77 7.29 20.89
C ALA A 182 11.37 7.69 19.52
N GLN A 183 10.77 7.18 18.43
CA GLN A 183 11.19 7.45 17.07
C GLN A 183 10.28 8.51 16.42
N LEU A 184 10.84 9.26 15.44
CA LEU A 184 10.04 10.16 14.62
C LEU A 184 9.18 9.35 13.65
N HIS A 185 7.86 9.53 13.73
CA HIS A 185 6.91 8.85 12.87
C HIS A 185 6.27 9.82 11.88
N THR A 186 6.18 9.40 10.62
CA THR A 186 5.37 10.08 9.62
C THR A 186 3.96 9.48 9.67
N CYS A 187 3.03 10.24 10.20
CA CYS A 187 1.64 9.82 10.36
C CYS A 187 0.74 10.55 9.37
N ARG A 188 -0.46 10.04 9.16
CA ARG A 188 -1.53 10.82 8.52
C ARG A 188 -2.00 11.89 9.51
N ASP A 189 -2.33 13.08 9.00
CA ASP A 189 -2.91 14.14 9.80
C ASP A 189 -4.32 13.77 10.26
N TRP A 190 -4.40 13.12 11.42
CA TRP A 190 -5.65 12.68 12.02
C TRP A 190 -6.50 13.85 12.55
N SER A 191 -5.91 15.03 12.78
CA SER A 191 -6.64 16.22 13.23
C SER A 191 -7.69 16.67 12.21
N ARG A 192 -7.40 16.49 10.91
CA ARG A 192 -8.36 16.75 9.82
C ARG A 192 -9.67 15.95 9.92
N VAL A 193 -9.61 14.75 10.49
CA VAL A 193 -10.83 13.95 10.69
C VAL A 193 -11.73 14.59 11.73
N TYR A 194 -11.13 15.12 12.82
CA TYR A 194 -11.89 15.83 13.85
C TYR A 194 -12.52 17.10 13.30
N GLU A 195 -11.74 17.91 12.58
CA GLU A 195 -12.27 19.12 11.95
C GLU A 195 -13.46 18.85 11.03
N LEU A 196 -13.41 17.77 10.25
CA LEU A 196 -14.51 17.39 9.36
C LEU A 196 -15.74 16.85 10.08
N LEU A 197 -15.60 16.37 11.31
CA LEU A 197 -16.72 15.88 12.11
C LEU A 197 -17.41 16.99 12.91
N GLU A 198 -16.68 18.05 13.23
CA GLU A 198 -17.17 19.18 14.04
C GLU A 198 -17.71 20.33 13.18
N GLY A 199 -17.43 20.36 11.87
CA GLY A 199 -17.90 21.37 10.90
C GLY A 199 -19.16 20.95 10.18
#